data_1386c5b19cb0e07ef4d7ff7994589a21
#
_entry.id   1386c5b19cb0e07ef4d7ff7994589a21
#
_cell.length_a   1.000
_cell.length_b   1.000
_cell.length_c   1.000
_cell.angle_alpha   90.00
_cell.angle_beta   90.00
_cell.angle_gamma   90.00
#
_symmetry.space_group_name_H-M   'P 1'
#
loop_
_entity.id
_entity.type
_entity.pdbx_description
1 polymer ?
#
loop_
_entity_poly.entity_id
_entity_poly.type
_entity_poly.pdbx_seq_one_letter_code
_entity_poly.pdbx_strand_id
1 'polypeptide(L)'
;MPDLVWNAAALEGNTFTLPEVRTLLEGVTVGGKPLADEEQVLALSQAYSDLDQLVGRSAFALRKDVSDTLHRTVAAKEAIESGHFRGEGIVSGGGSVRLANGGFVAGVEHGTGGEALIERFDSLVRFLETLPDPRERAVAYFAAATRSQFYFDGNKRTARLMMTGVLMSADIDAVNIPYSRRLEFNRALDELFETDDATTLMRFIVDCT
;
A
#
# COMPACT_ATOMS: atom_id res chain seq x y z
N MET A 1 5.84 15.94 -0.94
CA MET A 1 6.20 14.72 -1.69
C MET A 1 7.37 13.94 -1.04
N PRO A 2 8.61 14.47 -0.85
CA PRO A 2 9.73 13.68 -0.30
C PRO A 2 9.43 13.05 1.07
N ASP A 3 8.71 13.73 1.93
CA ASP A 3 8.34 13.24 3.28
C ASP A 3 7.38 12.05 3.21
N LEU A 4 6.40 12.06 2.29
CA LEU A 4 5.50 10.92 2.04
C LEU A 4 6.28 9.70 1.53
N VAL A 5 7.16 9.91 0.55
CA VAL A 5 8.00 8.85 -0.01
C VAL A 5 8.92 8.26 1.06
N TRP A 6 9.60 9.12 1.83
CA TRP A 6 10.50 8.68 2.89
C TRP A 6 9.77 7.87 3.97
N ASN A 7 8.68 8.40 4.53
CA ASN A 7 7.91 7.69 5.55
C ASN A 7 7.40 6.34 5.01
N ALA A 8 6.86 6.33 3.78
CA ALA A 8 6.38 5.11 3.16
C ALA A 8 7.48 4.04 3.00
N ALA A 9 8.68 4.44 2.56
CA ALA A 9 9.83 3.54 2.43
C ALA A 9 10.36 3.08 3.79
N ALA A 10 10.53 4.00 4.74
CA ALA A 10 11.07 3.71 6.06
C ALA A 10 10.16 2.76 6.87
N LEU A 11 8.84 2.84 6.71
CA LEU A 11 7.88 1.90 7.31
C LEU A 11 8.07 0.46 6.80
N GLU A 12 8.60 0.29 5.59
CA GLU A 12 8.94 -1.03 5.01
C GLU A 12 10.39 -1.47 5.34
N GLY A 13 11.13 -0.66 6.09
CA GLY A 13 12.49 -0.99 6.53
C GLY A 13 13.60 -0.42 5.66
N ASN A 14 13.28 0.44 4.70
CA ASN A 14 14.26 1.14 3.87
C ASN A 14 15.25 1.95 4.70
N THR A 15 16.51 1.95 4.32
CA THR A 15 17.61 2.54 5.09
C THR A 15 17.92 4.01 4.76
N PHE A 16 17.23 4.58 3.77
CA PHE A 16 17.39 6.00 3.42
C PHE A 16 16.81 6.92 4.51
N THR A 17 17.54 7.98 4.82
CA THR A 17 17.04 9.08 5.65
C THR A 17 16.29 10.10 4.80
N LEU A 18 15.48 10.96 5.40
CA LEU A 18 14.75 12.00 4.66
C LEU A 18 15.66 12.93 3.84
N PRO A 19 16.82 13.43 4.35
CA PRO A 19 17.75 14.20 3.51
C PRO A 19 18.28 13.42 2.32
N GLU A 20 18.60 12.14 2.50
CA GLU A 20 19.06 11.27 1.41
C GLU A 20 17.98 11.02 0.35
N VAL A 21 16.73 10.83 0.76
CA VAL A 21 15.59 10.74 -0.17
C VAL A 21 15.46 12.03 -0.98
N ARG A 22 15.56 13.20 -0.35
CA ARG A 22 15.52 14.48 -1.07
C ARG A 22 16.65 14.58 -2.11
N THR A 23 17.87 14.26 -1.72
CA THR A 23 19.05 14.25 -2.61
C THR A 23 18.84 13.29 -3.79
N LEU A 24 18.33 12.07 -3.54
CA LEU A 24 18.06 11.10 -4.58
C LEU A 24 16.99 11.58 -5.57
N LEU A 25 15.90 12.18 -5.07
CA LEU A 25 14.82 12.70 -5.91
C LEU A 25 15.22 13.96 -6.72
N GLU A 26 16.31 14.63 -6.34
CA GLU A 26 16.96 15.68 -7.13
C GLU A 26 17.88 15.12 -8.24
N GLY A 27 17.97 13.79 -8.37
CA GLY A 27 18.77 13.11 -9.38
C GLY A 27 20.24 12.85 -8.98
N VAL A 28 20.57 12.98 -7.70
CA VAL A 28 21.92 12.74 -7.17
C VAL A 28 21.95 11.39 -6.42
N THR A 29 22.85 10.49 -6.84
CA THR A 29 23.02 9.19 -6.17
C THR A 29 23.58 9.33 -4.77
N VAL A 30 23.09 8.47 -3.86
CA VAL A 30 23.55 8.42 -2.46
C VAL A 30 24.40 7.16 -2.26
N GLY A 31 25.69 7.34 -1.98
CA GLY A 31 26.62 6.23 -1.75
C GLY A 31 26.34 5.46 -0.46
N GLY A 32 26.74 4.18 -0.44
CA GLY A 32 26.70 3.34 0.76
C GLY A 32 25.32 2.78 1.12
N LYS A 33 24.36 2.82 0.21
CA LYS A 33 23.02 2.24 0.37
C LYS A 33 22.84 0.99 -0.50
N PRO A 34 22.01 0.03 -0.07
CA PRO A 34 21.60 -1.07 -0.94
C PRO A 34 20.90 -0.55 -2.19
N LEU A 35 21.21 -1.14 -3.35
CA LEU A 35 20.54 -0.79 -4.62
C LEU A 35 19.01 -0.99 -4.52
N ALA A 36 18.56 -2.05 -3.86
CA ALA A 36 17.15 -2.33 -3.67
C ALA A 36 16.42 -1.20 -2.89
N ASP A 37 17.10 -0.57 -1.93
CA ASP A 37 16.54 0.54 -1.17
C ASP A 37 16.38 1.81 -2.04
N GLU A 38 17.38 2.07 -2.91
CA GLU A 38 17.32 3.17 -3.88
C GLU A 38 16.19 2.94 -4.89
N GLU A 39 16.11 1.74 -5.47
CA GLU A 39 15.04 1.36 -6.41
C GLU A 39 13.65 1.49 -5.77
N GLN A 40 13.49 1.10 -4.51
CA GLN A 40 12.23 1.24 -3.77
C GLN A 40 11.81 2.70 -3.59
N VAL A 41 12.74 3.60 -3.23
CA VAL A 41 12.46 5.05 -3.09
C VAL A 41 12.02 5.64 -4.42
N LEU A 42 12.75 5.32 -5.50
CA LEU A 42 12.43 5.82 -6.85
C LEU A 42 11.07 5.27 -7.33
N ALA A 43 10.78 3.98 -7.10
CA ALA A 43 9.50 3.37 -7.43
C ALA A 43 8.32 4.01 -6.68
N LEU A 44 8.50 4.30 -5.39
CA LEU A 44 7.50 5.02 -4.60
C LEU A 44 7.26 6.43 -5.13
N SER A 45 8.32 7.17 -5.43
CA SER A 45 8.21 8.53 -6.00
C SER A 45 7.47 8.52 -7.33
N GLN A 46 7.80 7.56 -8.21
CA GLN A 46 7.12 7.41 -9.50
C GLN A 46 5.65 7.05 -9.31
N ALA A 47 5.32 6.12 -8.39
CA ALA A 47 3.95 5.71 -8.12
C ALA A 47 3.08 6.86 -7.56
N TYR A 48 3.64 7.74 -6.72
CA TYR A 48 2.94 8.96 -6.30
C TYR A 48 2.75 9.96 -7.44
N SER A 49 3.71 10.08 -8.35
CA SER A 49 3.56 10.91 -9.56
C SER A 49 2.49 10.37 -10.51
N ASP A 50 2.46 9.04 -10.71
CA ASP A 50 1.43 8.38 -11.51
C ASP A 50 0.03 8.59 -10.91
N LEU A 51 -0.07 8.46 -9.58
CA LEU A 51 -1.31 8.71 -8.84
C LEU A 51 -1.80 10.16 -9.00
N ASP A 52 -0.90 11.14 -8.84
CA ASP A 52 -1.21 12.56 -9.03
C ASP A 52 -1.76 12.84 -10.43
N GLN A 53 -1.16 12.22 -11.46
CA GLN A 53 -1.65 12.32 -12.84
C GLN A 53 -3.03 11.66 -13.01
N LEU A 54 -3.28 10.52 -12.39
CA LEU A 54 -4.59 9.86 -12.45
C LEU A 54 -5.69 10.74 -11.82
N VAL A 55 -5.40 11.30 -10.65
CA VAL A 55 -6.33 12.19 -9.94
C VAL A 55 -6.53 13.50 -10.74
N GLY A 56 -5.47 14.14 -11.19
CA GLY A 56 -5.53 15.39 -11.95
C GLY A 56 -6.29 15.29 -13.28
N ARG A 57 -6.38 14.07 -13.84
CA ARG A 57 -7.18 13.77 -15.05
C ARG A 57 -8.57 13.23 -14.74
N SER A 58 -8.97 13.17 -13.48
CA SER A 58 -10.21 12.51 -13.01
C SER A 58 -10.33 11.05 -13.48
N ALA A 59 -9.20 10.36 -13.61
CA ALA A 59 -9.11 8.97 -14.06
C ALA A 59 -8.91 7.98 -12.90
N PHE A 60 -8.69 8.46 -11.68
CA PHE A 60 -8.59 7.61 -10.50
C PHE A 60 -9.96 7.07 -10.10
N ALA A 61 -10.00 5.78 -9.78
CA ALA A 61 -11.16 5.12 -9.16
C ALA A 61 -10.69 3.90 -8.37
N LEU A 62 -11.48 3.47 -7.40
CA LEU A 62 -11.27 2.18 -6.71
C LEU A 62 -11.62 1.04 -7.66
N ARG A 63 -10.69 0.69 -8.52
CA ARG A 63 -10.80 -0.39 -9.51
C ARG A 63 -9.53 -1.22 -9.51
N LYS A 64 -9.67 -2.50 -9.86
CA LYS A 64 -8.55 -3.42 -9.92
C LYS A 64 -7.46 -2.96 -10.88
N ASP A 65 -7.82 -2.52 -12.09
CA ASP A 65 -6.85 -2.06 -13.11
C ASP A 65 -6.02 -0.84 -12.66
N VAL A 66 -6.61 0.06 -11.88
CA VAL A 66 -5.90 1.18 -11.26
C VAL A 66 -4.95 0.68 -10.16
N SER A 67 -5.44 -0.22 -9.29
CA SER A 67 -4.61 -0.87 -8.27
C SER A 67 -3.43 -1.63 -8.87
N ASP A 68 -3.67 -2.43 -9.92
CA ASP A 68 -2.64 -3.20 -10.62
C ASP A 68 -1.59 -2.29 -11.29
N THR A 69 -2.03 -1.17 -11.84
CA THR A 69 -1.12 -0.19 -12.46
C THR A 69 -0.20 0.45 -11.42
N LEU A 70 -0.74 0.91 -10.30
CA LEU A 70 0.05 1.49 -9.21
C LEU A 70 0.96 0.42 -8.56
N HIS A 71 0.46 -0.80 -8.39
CA HIS A 71 1.26 -1.90 -7.89
C HIS A 71 2.43 -2.22 -8.83
N ARG A 72 2.19 -2.25 -10.15
CA ARG A 72 3.24 -2.51 -11.15
C ARG A 72 4.38 -1.50 -11.06
N THR A 73 4.07 -0.25 -10.72
CA THR A 73 5.09 0.78 -10.50
C THR A 73 5.79 0.59 -9.15
N VAL A 74 5.03 0.51 -8.05
CA VAL A 74 5.59 0.56 -6.69
C VAL A 74 6.32 -0.71 -6.26
N ALA A 75 6.01 -1.84 -6.88
CA ALA A 75 6.58 -3.15 -6.55
C ALA A 75 7.31 -3.82 -7.73
N ALA A 76 7.67 -3.05 -8.77
CA ALA A 76 8.26 -3.54 -10.01
C ALA A 76 9.49 -4.43 -9.84
N LYS A 77 10.31 -4.15 -8.82
CA LYS A 77 11.58 -4.84 -8.56
C LYS A 77 11.53 -5.85 -7.42
N GLU A 78 10.40 -5.92 -6.71
CA GLU A 78 10.28 -6.70 -5.48
C GLU A 78 9.23 -7.81 -5.61
N ALA A 79 8.08 -7.50 -6.21
CA ALA A 79 6.98 -8.46 -6.30
C ALA A 79 7.11 -9.43 -7.46
N ILE A 80 6.88 -10.70 -7.17
CA ILE A 80 6.62 -11.71 -8.19
C ILE A 80 5.30 -11.34 -8.89
N GLU A 81 5.26 -11.40 -10.23
CA GLU A 81 4.07 -11.09 -11.04
C GLU A 81 3.48 -9.70 -10.72
N SER A 82 4.36 -8.67 -10.70
CA SER A 82 3.98 -7.30 -10.41
C SER A 82 2.81 -6.83 -11.29
N GLY A 83 1.78 -6.24 -10.67
CA GLY A 83 0.57 -5.77 -11.35
C GLY A 83 -0.48 -6.86 -11.61
N HIS A 84 -0.35 -8.01 -10.94
CA HIS A 84 -1.33 -9.09 -10.97
C HIS A 84 -1.64 -9.55 -9.55
N PHE A 85 -2.90 -9.87 -9.26
CA PHE A 85 -3.24 -10.53 -8.01
C PHE A 85 -2.64 -11.93 -7.95
N ARG A 86 -2.39 -12.42 -6.76
CA ARG A 86 -1.92 -13.80 -6.55
C ARG A 86 -2.88 -14.79 -7.21
N GLY A 87 -2.34 -15.74 -7.96
CA GLY A 87 -3.09 -16.75 -8.68
C GLY A 87 -3.56 -16.35 -10.08
N GLU A 88 -3.45 -15.10 -10.51
CA GLU A 88 -3.76 -14.70 -11.89
C GLU A 88 -2.66 -15.14 -12.88
N GLY A 89 -1.42 -15.26 -12.42
CA GLY A 89 -0.30 -15.71 -13.23
C GLY A 89 -0.03 -17.21 -13.11
N ILE A 90 1.25 -17.56 -13.13
CA ILE A 90 1.71 -18.96 -13.06
C ILE A 90 2.18 -19.37 -11.66
N VAL A 91 2.40 -18.42 -10.76
CA VAL A 91 2.86 -18.65 -9.40
C VAL A 91 1.67 -18.81 -8.45
N SER A 92 1.70 -19.84 -7.64
CA SER A 92 0.65 -20.11 -6.65
C SER A 92 1.14 -19.82 -5.22
N GLY A 93 0.20 -19.67 -4.27
CA GLY A 93 0.48 -19.44 -2.86
C GLY A 93 0.68 -17.96 -2.51
N GLY A 94 1.59 -17.68 -1.57
CA GLY A 94 1.88 -16.34 -1.07
C GLY A 94 0.81 -15.76 -0.15
N GLY A 95 0.97 -14.48 0.21
CA GLY A 95 0.02 -13.73 1.04
C GLY A 95 0.10 -13.99 2.54
N SER A 96 0.97 -14.88 3.00
CA SER A 96 1.23 -15.05 4.43
C SER A 96 1.99 -13.85 4.99
N VAL A 97 1.61 -13.41 6.18
CA VAL A 97 2.21 -12.25 6.84
C VAL A 97 2.92 -12.70 8.11
N ARG A 98 4.16 -12.25 8.27
CA ARG A 98 4.89 -12.39 9.52
C ARG A 98 4.56 -11.23 10.44
N LEU A 99 4.15 -11.55 11.65
CA LEU A 99 3.81 -10.57 12.68
C LEU A 99 5.08 -10.09 13.42
N ALA A 100 4.99 -8.93 14.06
CA ALA A 100 6.08 -8.39 14.85
C ALA A 100 6.44 -9.28 16.05
N ASN A 101 5.48 -10.04 16.60
CA ASN A 101 5.68 -11.03 17.65
C ASN A 101 6.35 -12.34 17.18
N GLY A 102 6.63 -12.45 15.86
CA GLY A 102 7.25 -13.62 15.23
C GLY A 102 6.27 -14.70 14.76
N GLY A 103 4.97 -14.51 15.00
CA GLY A 103 3.91 -15.36 14.47
C GLY A 103 3.71 -15.21 12.96
N PHE A 104 2.88 -16.08 12.39
CA PHE A 104 2.46 -16.01 10.98
C PHE A 104 0.95 -16.10 10.87
N VAL A 105 0.39 -15.28 9.99
CA VAL A 105 -1.01 -15.38 9.57
C VAL A 105 -1.05 -15.81 8.11
N ALA A 106 -1.80 -16.84 7.80
CA ALA A 106 -1.98 -17.33 6.44
C ALA A 106 -2.69 -16.27 5.58
N GLY A 107 -2.26 -16.15 4.33
CA GLY A 107 -2.96 -15.32 3.34
C GLY A 107 -4.34 -15.87 3.02
N VAL A 108 -5.20 -14.99 2.54
CA VAL A 108 -6.49 -15.39 1.96
C VAL A 108 -6.21 -16.27 0.72
N GLU A 109 -6.98 -17.34 0.56
CA GLU A 109 -6.91 -18.20 -0.63
C GLU A 109 -7.20 -17.38 -1.89
N HIS A 110 -6.40 -17.61 -2.94
CA HIS A 110 -6.55 -16.86 -4.19
C HIS A 110 -7.57 -17.47 -5.16
N GLY A 111 -7.89 -18.78 -4.99
CA GLY A 111 -8.71 -19.51 -5.93
C GLY A 111 -8.03 -19.80 -7.28
N THR A 112 -8.73 -20.45 -8.18
CA THR A 112 -8.22 -20.73 -9.52
C THR A 112 -8.17 -19.44 -10.34
N GLY A 113 -6.99 -19.13 -10.94
CA GLY A 113 -6.85 -17.89 -11.71
C GLY A 113 -7.06 -16.61 -10.90
N GLY A 114 -6.87 -16.65 -9.57
CA GLY A 114 -7.04 -15.49 -8.70
C GLY A 114 -8.49 -15.09 -8.43
N GLU A 115 -9.48 -15.91 -8.86
CA GLU A 115 -10.90 -15.57 -8.81
C GLU A 115 -11.41 -15.17 -7.42
N ALA A 116 -10.94 -15.84 -6.34
CA ALA A 116 -11.37 -15.52 -4.99
C ALA A 116 -10.88 -14.15 -4.52
N LEU A 117 -9.69 -13.74 -4.93
CA LEU A 117 -9.17 -12.40 -4.62
C LEU A 117 -9.84 -11.32 -5.47
N ILE A 118 -10.15 -11.61 -6.72
CA ILE A 118 -10.92 -10.70 -7.61
C ILE A 118 -12.31 -10.46 -7.01
N GLU A 119 -13.04 -11.53 -6.65
CA GLU A 119 -14.36 -11.41 -6.03
C GLU A 119 -14.30 -10.65 -4.68
N ARG A 120 -13.26 -10.91 -3.88
CA ARG A 120 -13.03 -10.18 -2.64
C ARG A 120 -12.79 -8.69 -2.87
N PHE A 121 -12.00 -8.34 -3.89
CA PHE A 121 -11.76 -6.94 -4.27
C PHE A 121 -13.05 -6.27 -4.73
N ASP A 122 -13.82 -6.90 -5.61
CA ASP A 122 -15.08 -6.36 -6.12
C ASP A 122 -16.11 -6.19 -4.99
N SER A 123 -16.16 -7.15 -4.06
CA SER A 123 -17.05 -7.07 -2.90
C SER A 123 -16.63 -5.93 -1.95
N LEU A 124 -15.32 -5.73 -1.76
CA LEU A 124 -14.80 -4.59 -1.01
C LEU A 124 -15.20 -3.27 -1.67
N VAL A 125 -15.00 -3.13 -2.97
CA VAL A 125 -15.36 -1.89 -3.70
C VAL A 125 -16.85 -1.59 -3.57
N ARG A 126 -17.73 -2.58 -3.79
CA ARG A 126 -19.19 -2.43 -3.62
C ARG A 126 -19.56 -1.98 -2.20
N PHE A 127 -18.91 -2.55 -1.18
CA PHE A 127 -19.13 -2.11 0.21
C PHE A 127 -18.70 -0.65 0.41
N LEU A 128 -17.52 -0.28 -0.08
CA LEU A 128 -16.98 1.07 0.07
C LEU A 128 -17.82 2.14 -0.64
N GLU A 129 -18.47 1.80 -1.74
CA GLU A 129 -19.43 2.69 -2.43
C GLU A 129 -20.64 3.04 -1.56
N THR A 130 -20.96 2.22 -0.55
CA THR A 130 -22.05 2.52 0.41
C THR A 130 -21.64 3.54 1.47
N LEU A 131 -20.35 3.82 1.65
CA LEU A 131 -19.82 4.77 2.61
C LEU A 131 -19.82 6.18 1.99
N PRO A 132 -20.60 7.14 2.53
CA PRO A 132 -20.70 8.48 1.95
C PRO A 132 -19.44 9.33 2.18
N ASP A 133 -18.78 9.17 3.32
CA ASP A 133 -17.59 9.94 3.67
C ASP A 133 -16.34 9.35 2.95
N PRO A 134 -15.64 10.15 2.13
CA PRO A 134 -14.43 9.70 1.44
C PRO A 134 -13.29 9.35 2.42
N ARG A 135 -13.25 9.94 3.62
CA ARG A 135 -12.24 9.60 4.64
C ARG A 135 -12.46 8.18 5.18
N GLU A 136 -13.71 7.86 5.53
CA GLU A 136 -14.08 6.51 5.97
C GLU A 136 -13.79 5.48 4.88
N ARG A 137 -14.15 5.79 3.64
CA ARG A 137 -13.91 4.95 2.45
C ARG A 137 -12.41 4.69 2.27
N ALA A 138 -11.59 5.72 2.35
CA ALA A 138 -10.14 5.63 2.17
C ALA A 138 -9.49 4.75 3.24
N VAL A 139 -9.80 4.99 4.50
CA VAL A 139 -9.20 4.25 5.63
C VAL A 139 -9.69 2.81 5.67
N ALA A 140 -10.98 2.57 5.39
CA ALA A 140 -11.54 1.21 5.28
C ALA A 140 -10.91 0.43 4.11
N TYR A 141 -10.70 1.08 2.95
CA TYR A 141 -9.96 0.45 1.85
C TYR A 141 -8.56 0.04 2.27
N PHE A 142 -7.80 0.95 2.91
CA PHE A 142 -6.43 0.67 3.33
C PHE A 142 -6.37 -0.57 4.24
N ALA A 143 -7.23 -0.63 5.25
CA ALA A 143 -7.26 -1.75 6.19
C ALA A 143 -7.63 -3.08 5.49
N ALA A 144 -8.72 -3.08 4.72
CA ALA A 144 -9.23 -4.28 4.04
C ALA A 144 -8.28 -4.79 2.96
N ALA A 145 -7.69 -3.91 2.14
CA ALA A 145 -6.73 -4.28 1.12
C ALA A 145 -5.42 -4.81 1.73
N THR A 146 -4.94 -4.18 2.81
CA THR A 146 -3.77 -4.67 3.56
C THR A 146 -4.05 -6.07 4.13
N ARG A 147 -5.21 -6.30 4.74
CA ARG A 147 -5.58 -7.62 5.29
C ARG A 147 -5.72 -8.69 4.21
N SER A 148 -6.19 -8.32 3.03
CA SER A 148 -6.46 -9.26 1.94
C SER A 148 -5.21 -9.79 1.26
N GLN A 149 -4.09 -9.07 1.30
CA GLN A 149 -2.84 -9.47 0.65
C GLN A 149 -3.06 -9.89 -0.81
N PHE A 150 -3.61 -9.00 -1.61
CA PHE A 150 -3.95 -9.26 -3.02
C PHE A 150 -2.75 -9.65 -3.87
N TYR A 151 -1.58 -9.07 -3.59
CA TYR A 151 -0.33 -9.26 -4.34
C TYR A 151 0.67 -10.11 -3.55
N PHE A 152 1.72 -10.57 -4.21
CA PHE A 152 2.80 -11.32 -3.57
C PHE A 152 3.63 -10.46 -2.61
N ASP A 153 3.85 -9.19 -2.94
CA ASP A 153 4.51 -8.16 -2.13
C ASP A 153 3.92 -6.78 -2.44
N GLY A 154 4.38 -5.72 -1.76
CA GLY A 154 3.94 -4.34 -2.03
C GLY A 154 2.51 -4.01 -1.60
N ASN A 155 1.80 -4.92 -0.92
CA ASN A 155 0.38 -4.77 -0.54
C ASN A 155 0.12 -3.49 0.27
N LYS A 156 0.89 -3.22 1.32
CA LYS A 156 0.72 -2.03 2.16
C LYS A 156 0.99 -0.74 1.39
N ARG A 157 2.03 -0.74 0.53
CA ARG A 157 2.38 0.41 -0.30
C ARG A 157 1.29 0.72 -1.31
N THR A 158 0.79 -0.30 -2.01
CA THR A 158 -0.32 -0.15 -2.95
C THR A 158 -1.61 0.28 -2.26
N ALA A 159 -1.95 -0.33 -1.11
CA ALA A 159 -3.13 0.05 -0.34
C ALA A 159 -3.05 1.53 0.10
N ARG A 160 -1.86 2.02 0.49
CA ARG A 160 -1.64 3.43 0.84
C ARG A 160 -1.80 4.36 -0.36
N LEU A 161 -1.29 3.99 -1.53
CA LEU A 161 -1.49 4.77 -2.76
C LEU A 161 -2.97 4.88 -3.12
N MET A 162 -3.70 3.77 -3.08
CA MET A 162 -5.14 3.75 -3.36
C MET A 162 -5.94 4.56 -2.33
N MET A 163 -5.62 4.46 -1.04
CA MET A 163 -6.18 5.31 0.01
C MET A 163 -5.94 6.80 -0.29
N THR A 164 -4.70 7.15 -0.63
CA THR A 164 -4.32 8.52 -1.02
C THR A 164 -5.11 8.99 -2.23
N GLY A 165 -5.32 8.14 -3.23
CA GLY A 165 -6.11 8.48 -4.42
C GLY A 165 -7.57 8.78 -4.12
N VAL A 166 -8.19 8.04 -3.18
CA VAL A 166 -9.56 8.33 -2.71
C VAL A 166 -9.61 9.71 -2.05
N LEU A 167 -8.64 10.03 -1.18
CA LEU A 167 -8.60 11.31 -0.49
C LEU A 167 -8.37 12.47 -1.45
N MET A 168 -7.34 12.38 -2.29
CA MET A 168 -7.01 13.42 -3.26
C MET A 168 -8.15 13.66 -4.26
N SER A 169 -8.89 12.63 -4.67
CA SER A 169 -10.07 12.77 -5.53
C SER A 169 -11.24 13.50 -4.88
N ALA A 170 -11.19 13.69 -3.56
CA ALA A 170 -12.16 14.44 -2.76
C ALA A 170 -11.55 15.76 -2.22
N ASP A 171 -10.45 16.25 -2.80
CA ASP A 171 -9.71 17.44 -2.37
C ASP A 171 -9.27 17.38 -0.89
N ILE A 172 -8.93 16.18 -0.41
CA ILE A 172 -8.42 15.94 0.93
C ILE A 172 -6.94 15.56 0.83
N ASP A 173 -6.11 16.10 1.73
CA ASP A 173 -4.69 15.81 1.78
C ASP A 173 -4.40 14.32 2.04
N ALA A 174 -3.28 13.85 1.49
CA ALA A 174 -2.78 12.50 1.74
C ALA A 174 -2.42 12.29 3.21
N VAL A 175 -2.79 11.14 3.76
CA VAL A 175 -2.34 10.75 5.11
C VAL A 175 -0.86 10.37 5.06
N ASN A 176 -0.05 11.07 5.84
CA ASN A 176 1.36 10.77 6.02
C ASN A 176 1.58 10.03 7.34
N ILE A 177 1.77 8.71 7.29
CA ILE A 177 2.05 7.90 8.48
C ILE A 177 3.51 8.13 8.89
N PRO A 178 3.80 8.80 10.03
CA PRO A 178 5.17 9.12 10.42
C PRO A 178 5.96 7.85 10.78
N TYR A 179 7.19 7.73 10.28
CA TYR A 179 8.09 6.63 10.66
C TYR A 179 8.34 6.56 12.18
N SER A 180 8.32 7.70 12.88
CA SER A 180 8.44 7.75 14.33
C SER A 180 7.35 6.96 15.07
N ARG A 181 6.19 6.74 14.44
CA ARG A 181 5.07 5.94 14.97
C ARG A 181 5.06 4.48 14.45
N ARG A 182 6.16 4.02 13.84
CA ARG A 182 6.26 2.66 13.25
C ARG A 182 5.84 1.55 14.21
N LEU A 183 6.23 1.63 15.47
CA LEU A 183 5.91 0.59 16.44
C LEU A 183 4.40 0.50 16.70
N GLU A 184 3.73 1.63 16.81
CA GLU A 184 2.27 1.71 16.99
C GLU A 184 1.54 1.21 15.75
N PHE A 185 2.00 1.62 14.57
CA PHE A 185 1.49 1.13 13.29
C PHE A 185 1.60 -0.39 13.16
N ASN A 186 2.78 -0.96 13.45
CA ASN A 186 2.98 -2.40 13.37
C ASN A 186 2.11 -3.17 14.36
N ARG A 187 1.91 -2.67 15.58
CA ARG A 187 0.99 -3.29 16.56
C ARG A 187 -0.46 -3.28 16.06
N ALA A 188 -0.90 -2.17 15.46
CA ALA A 188 -2.23 -2.08 14.87
C ALA A 188 -2.42 -3.02 13.67
N LEU A 189 -1.36 -3.23 12.88
CA LEU A 189 -1.35 -4.22 11.80
C LEU A 189 -1.40 -5.65 12.35
N ASP A 190 -0.61 -5.98 13.39
CA ASP A 190 -0.63 -7.31 14.00
C ASP A 190 -2.04 -7.63 14.52
N GLU A 191 -2.69 -6.70 15.21
CA GLU A 191 -4.08 -6.85 15.69
C GLU A 191 -5.05 -7.10 14.53
N LEU A 192 -4.97 -6.32 13.44
CA LEU A 192 -5.77 -6.54 12.24
C LEU A 192 -5.59 -7.96 11.68
N PHE A 193 -4.35 -8.43 11.59
CA PHE A 193 -4.07 -9.76 11.04
C PHE A 193 -4.51 -10.91 11.96
N GLU A 194 -4.40 -10.75 13.27
CA GLU A 194 -4.75 -11.77 14.27
C GLU A 194 -6.26 -11.88 14.51
N THR A 195 -6.97 -10.76 14.46
CA THR A 195 -8.38 -10.69 14.90
C THR A 195 -9.39 -10.40 13.80
N ASP A 196 -8.93 -10.00 12.61
CA ASP A 196 -9.76 -9.42 11.54
C ASP A 196 -10.49 -8.12 11.95
N ASP A 197 -10.12 -7.49 13.09
CA ASP A 197 -10.66 -6.22 13.54
C ASP A 197 -9.76 -5.05 13.10
N ALA A 198 -10.29 -4.19 12.25
CA ALA A 198 -9.58 -3.04 11.70
C ALA A 198 -9.63 -1.80 12.62
N THR A 199 -10.37 -1.84 13.72
CA THR A 199 -10.70 -0.64 14.53
C THR A 199 -9.47 0.11 15.00
N THR A 200 -8.48 -0.59 15.54
CA THR A 200 -7.23 0.03 16.05
C THR A 200 -6.42 0.64 14.91
N LEU A 201 -6.28 -0.07 13.79
CA LEU A 201 -5.56 0.44 12.62
C LEU A 201 -6.25 1.66 12.01
N MET A 202 -7.57 1.63 11.86
CA MET A 202 -8.32 2.75 11.31
C MET A 202 -8.21 4.01 12.19
N ARG A 203 -8.34 3.87 13.50
CA ARG A 203 -8.13 4.97 14.46
C ARG A 203 -6.71 5.54 14.35
N PHE A 204 -5.71 4.67 14.33
CA PHE A 204 -4.33 5.08 14.15
C PHE A 204 -4.11 5.91 12.86
N ILE A 205 -4.69 5.49 11.72
CA ILE A 205 -4.59 6.22 10.45
C ILE A 205 -5.26 7.59 10.56
N VAL A 206 -6.44 7.67 11.17
CA VAL A 206 -7.14 8.95 11.40
C VAL A 206 -6.31 9.88 12.29
N ASP A 207 -5.65 9.38 13.30
CA ASP A 207 -4.77 10.17 14.18
C ASP A 207 -3.48 10.68 13.47
N CYS A 208 -3.22 10.24 12.24
CA CYS A 208 -2.10 10.71 11.41
C CYS A 208 -2.50 11.82 10.41
N THR A 209 -3.78 12.27 10.43
CA THR A 209 -4.32 13.31 9.53
C THR A 209 -4.06 14.73 10.04
#